data_5ca40c13974c2a11d48da89b597a1d3b
#
_entry.id   5ca40c13974c2a11d48da89b597a1d3b
#
_cell.length_a   1.000
_cell.length_b   1.000
_cell.length_c   1.000
_cell.angle_alpha   90.00
_cell.angle_beta   90.00
_cell.angle_gamma   90.00
#
_symmetry.space_group_name_H-M   'P 1'
#
loop_
_entity.id
_entity.type
_entity.pdbx_description
1 polymer ?
#
loop_
_entity_poly.entity_id
_entity_poly.type
_entity_poly.pdbx_seq_one_letter_code
_entity_poly.pdbx_strand_id
1 'polypeptide(L)'
;MKRHGCKLIIDAQGDLLLEALQCEPDFVKPNIFELAEAVGDKPSADPEVVVHSARKMLDMGARAVCVSMSQEGAVLVSKDESEALYVNTNPKVYDEGAVGTGDAMVGAIANSMQSGLKFDEMARYAVATARACARLAGTEMASLKKVYEVYETTQVYAL
;
A
#
# COMPACT_ATOMS: atom_id res chain seq x y z
N MET A 1 -10.31 17.92 10.19
CA MET A 1 -11.18 16.87 9.63
C MET A 1 -11.43 15.66 10.54
N LYS A 2 -10.60 15.39 11.53
CA LYS A 2 -10.80 14.23 12.46
C LYS A 2 -11.90 14.38 13.52
N ARG A 3 -12.81 15.36 13.39
CA ARG A 3 -13.83 15.68 14.43
C ARG A 3 -14.92 14.62 14.64
N HIS A 4 -14.97 13.56 13.81
CA HIS A 4 -16.08 12.57 13.85
C HIS A 4 -15.59 11.11 13.91
N GLY A 5 -14.33 10.84 14.29
CA GLY A 5 -13.81 9.47 14.36
C GLY A 5 -13.60 8.78 12.99
N CYS A 6 -13.69 9.53 11.88
CA CYS A 6 -13.42 8.99 10.54
C CYS A 6 -11.93 8.73 10.33
N LYS A 7 -11.63 7.65 9.63
CA LYS A 7 -10.28 7.36 9.13
C LYS A 7 -10.08 8.04 7.79
N LEU A 8 -8.89 8.61 7.58
CA LEU A 8 -8.51 9.31 6.36
C LEU A 8 -7.45 8.48 5.62
N ILE A 9 -7.81 7.99 4.44
CA ILE A 9 -6.90 7.29 3.53
C ILE A 9 -6.71 8.16 2.30
N ILE A 10 -5.46 8.39 1.89
CA ILE A 10 -5.10 9.24 0.75
C ILE A 10 -4.38 8.41 -0.32
N ASP A 11 -4.85 8.52 -1.54
CA ASP A 11 -4.18 8.09 -2.76
C ASP A 11 -4.10 9.32 -3.68
N ALA A 12 -2.95 9.97 -3.72
CA ALA A 12 -2.69 11.20 -4.45
C ALA A 12 -1.21 11.30 -4.82
N GLN A 13 -0.87 12.20 -5.74
CA GLN A 13 0.50 12.42 -6.20
C GLN A 13 0.87 13.90 -6.22
N GLY A 14 2.18 14.19 -6.29
CA GLY A 14 2.72 15.55 -6.42
C GLY A 14 2.31 16.46 -5.25
N ASP A 15 2.01 17.71 -5.55
CA ASP A 15 1.66 18.73 -4.54
C ASP A 15 0.42 18.36 -3.73
N LEU A 16 -0.56 17.65 -4.32
CA LEU A 16 -1.75 17.21 -3.61
C LEU A 16 -1.43 16.21 -2.51
N LEU A 17 -0.46 15.32 -2.73
CA LEU A 17 0.02 14.41 -1.69
C LEU A 17 0.69 15.17 -0.56
N LEU A 18 1.55 16.16 -0.89
CA LEU A 18 2.25 16.99 0.11
C LEU A 18 1.26 17.81 0.96
N GLU A 19 0.23 18.39 0.35
CA GLU A 19 -0.82 19.10 1.06
C GLU A 19 -1.65 18.15 1.95
N ALA A 20 -1.96 16.96 1.44
CA ALA A 20 -2.74 15.96 2.19
C ALA A 20 -1.98 15.44 3.43
N LEU A 21 -0.66 15.34 3.39
CA LEU A 21 0.17 14.96 4.54
C LEU A 21 0.03 15.92 5.72
N GLN A 22 -0.22 17.23 5.46
CA GLN A 22 -0.47 18.22 6.51
C GLN A 22 -1.78 17.96 7.29
N CYS A 23 -2.67 17.12 6.75
CA CYS A 23 -3.89 16.71 7.43
C CYS A 23 -3.69 15.48 8.34
N GLU A 24 -2.46 15.01 8.50
CA GLU A 24 -2.08 13.82 9.26
C GLU A 24 -2.97 12.59 8.93
N PRO A 25 -2.96 12.12 7.67
CA PRO A 25 -3.80 11.00 7.26
C PRO A 25 -3.47 9.73 8.05
N ASP A 26 -4.48 8.90 8.29
CA ASP A 26 -4.29 7.60 8.94
C ASP A 26 -3.52 6.64 8.03
N PHE A 27 -3.68 6.80 6.70
CA PHE A 27 -2.99 5.96 5.71
C PHE A 27 -2.74 6.71 4.40
N VAL A 28 -1.57 6.51 3.80
CA VAL A 28 -1.28 6.96 2.43
C VAL A 28 -0.75 5.80 1.58
N LYS A 29 -1.06 5.80 0.28
CA LYS A 29 -0.63 4.74 -0.65
C LYS A 29 0.07 5.30 -1.89
N PRO A 30 1.31 5.76 -1.82
CA PRO A 30 2.10 6.09 -3.00
C PRO A 30 2.63 4.83 -3.71
N ASN A 31 2.99 4.97 -4.99
CA ASN A 31 3.94 4.06 -5.64
C ASN A 31 5.38 4.54 -5.39
N ILE A 32 6.39 3.77 -5.85
CA ILE A 32 7.82 4.09 -5.64
C ILE A 32 8.24 5.43 -6.28
N PHE A 33 7.59 5.86 -7.36
CA PHE A 33 7.90 7.12 -8.03
C PHE A 33 7.29 8.30 -7.28
N GLU A 34 6.03 8.20 -6.89
CA GLU A 34 5.32 9.20 -6.08
C GLU A 34 5.97 9.37 -4.70
N LEU A 35 6.39 8.26 -4.06
CA LEU A 35 7.14 8.31 -2.82
C LEU A 35 8.43 9.09 -2.99
N ALA A 36 9.24 8.71 -3.99
CA ALA A 36 10.55 9.32 -4.23
C ALA A 36 10.43 10.82 -4.53
N GLU A 37 9.46 11.22 -5.36
CA GLU A 37 9.15 12.62 -5.64
C GLU A 37 8.78 13.38 -4.36
N ALA A 38 7.88 12.84 -3.54
CA ALA A 38 7.39 13.51 -2.34
C ALA A 38 8.47 13.72 -1.28
N VAL A 39 9.44 12.81 -1.14
CA VAL A 39 10.50 12.88 -0.12
C VAL A 39 11.86 13.35 -0.65
N GLY A 40 11.97 13.67 -1.95
CA GLY A 40 13.20 14.15 -2.59
C GLY A 40 14.27 13.06 -2.77
N ASP A 41 13.88 11.81 -2.89
CA ASP A 41 14.78 10.66 -3.10
C ASP A 41 14.78 10.22 -4.58
N LYS A 42 15.53 9.15 -4.89
CA LYS A 42 15.44 8.45 -6.17
C LYS A 42 14.54 7.22 -6.04
N PRO A 43 13.71 6.91 -7.06
CA PRO A 43 12.92 5.70 -7.06
C PRO A 43 13.79 4.45 -6.92
N SER A 44 13.35 3.51 -6.09
CA SER A 44 14.04 2.24 -5.86
C SER A 44 13.06 1.08 -5.81
N ALA A 45 13.49 -0.09 -6.26
CA ALA A 45 12.78 -1.36 -6.08
C ALA A 45 13.38 -2.21 -4.93
N ASP A 46 14.41 -1.70 -4.24
CA ASP A 46 14.98 -2.33 -3.05
C ASP A 46 14.08 -2.04 -1.84
N PRO A 47 13.50 -3.06 -1.18
CA PRO A 47 12.60 -2.88 -0.06
C PRO A 47 13.21 -2.07 1.10
N GLU A 48 14.49 -2.25 1.41
CA GLU A 48 15.19 -1.52 2.49
C GLU A 48 15.28 -0.02 2.20
N VAL A 49 15.59 0.34 0.94
CA VAL A 49 15.62 1.73 0.48
C VAL A 49 14.23 2.34 0.53
N VAL A 50 13.21 1.58 0.11
CA VAL A 50 11.81 2.02 0.15
C VAL A 50 11.34 2.24 1.58
N VAL A 51 11.71 1.38 2.53
CA VAL A 51 11.43 1.58 3.97
C VAL A 51 12.00 2.91 4.46
N HIS A 52 13.27 3.21 4.10
CA HIS A 52 13.89 4.47 4.51
C HIS A 52 13.10 5.69 4.00
N SER A 53 12.75 5.70 2.72
CA SER A 53 11.97 6.78 2.12
C SER A 53 10.54 6.86 2.69
N ALA A 54 9.89 5.70 2.93
CA ALA A 54 8.56 5.66 3.51
C ALA A 54 8.52 6.20 4.96
N ARG A 55 9.57 5.97 5.74
CA ARG A 55 9.70 6.55 7.09
C ARG A 55 9.79 8.08 7.06
N LYS A 56 10.44 8.69 6.07
CA LYS A 56 10.41 10.15 5.89
C LYS A 56 8.97 10.66 5.68
N MET A 57 8.13 9.90 4.94
CA MET A 57 6.73 10.27 4.76
C MET A 57 5.92 10.16 6.06
N LEU A 58 6.27 9.25 6.97
CA LEU A 58 5.72 9.25 8.33
C LEU A 58 6.07 10.54 9.07
N ASP A 59 7.34 11.00 8.96
CA ASP A 59 7.78 12.25 9.60
C ASP A 59 7.07 13.48 9.01
N MET A 60 6.67 13.42 7.73
CA MET A 60 5.89 14.46 7.06
C MET A 60 4.42 14.51 7.46
N GLY A 61 3.91 13.54 8.23
CA GLY A 61 2.56 13.60 8.78
C GLY A 61 1.74 12.31 8.64
N ALA A 62 2.04 11.42 7.72
CA ALA A 62 1.32 10.14 7.59
C ALA A 62 1.44 9.31 8.88
N ARG A 63 0.37 8.58 9.26
CA ARG A 63 0.43 7.61 10.35
C ARG A 63 0.90 6.24 9.87
N ALA A 64 0.47 5.83 8.67
CA ALA A 64 0.94 4.64 8.00
C ALA A 64 1.08 4.88 6.49
N VAL A 65 2.02 4.18 5.87
CA VAL A 65 2.32 4.26 4.43
C VAL A 65 2.35 2.86 3.84
N CYS A 66 1.69 2.66 2.70
CA CYS A 66 1.84 1.47 1.87
C CYS A 66 2.42 1.89 0.51
N VAL A 67 3.64 1.51 0.24
CA VAL A 67 4.32 1.81 -1.03
C VAL A 67 4.15 0.66 -1.98
N SER A 68 3.41 0.87 -3.07
CA SER A 68 3.26 -0.14 -4.12
C SER A 68 4.52 -0.18 -5.02
N MET A 69 5.01 -1.39 -5.28
CA MET A 69 6.30 -1.65 -5.97
C MET A 69 6.09 -2.48 -7.23
N SER A 70 4.95 -2.29 -7.92
CA SER A 70 4.59 -3.07 -9.11
C SER A 70 4.72 -4.58 -8.83
N GLN A 71 5.31 -5.35 -9.73
CA GLN A 71 5.49 -6.82 -9.56
C GLN A 71 6.32 -7.24 -8.34
N GLU A 72 7.05 -6.34 -7.70
CA GLU A 72 7.83 -6.65 -6.51
C GLU A 72 6.96 -6.70 -5.23
N GLY A 73 5.71 -6.24 -5.26
CA GLY A 73 4.82 -6.26 -4.10
C GLY A 73 4.60 -4.91 -3.48
N ALA A 74 4.74 -4.81 -2.17
CA ALA A 74 4.61 -3.56 -1.43
C ALA A 74 5.47 -3.54 -0.16
N VAL A 75 5.84 -2.34 0.26
CA VAL A 75 6.41 -2.06 1.59
C VAL A 75 5.38 -1.30 2.41
N LEU A 76 5.22 -1.70 3.68
CA LEU A 76 4.35 -1.00 4.63
C LEU A 76 5.13 -0.57 5.86
N VAL A 77 4.92 0.67 6.28
CA VAL A 77 5.46 1.23 7.52
C VAL A 77 4.35 1.93 8.31
N SER A 78 4.46 1.97 9.63
CA SER A 78 3.50 2.65 10.50
C SER A 78 4.21 3.24 11.70
N LYS A 79 3.67 4.35 12.26
CA LYS A 79 4.11 4.91 13.55
C LYS A 79 3.74 4.02 14.74
N ASP A 80 2.75 3.15 14.56
CA ASP A 80 2.23 2.28 15.61
C ASP A 80 2.95 0.92 15.65
N GLU A 81 3.78 0.60 14.63
CA GLU A 81 4.50 -0.66 14.49
C GLU A 81 6.02 -0.43 14.51
N SER A 82 6.75 -1.29 15.20
CA SER A 82 8.21 -1.20 15.31
C SER A 82 8.92 -1.67 14.05
N GLU A 83 8.33 -2.64 13.34
CA GLU A 83 8.90 -3.27 12.16
C GLU A 83 8.22 -2.76 10.90
N ALA A 84 9.00 -2.61 9.84
CA ALA A 84 8.46 -2.44 8.49
C ALA A 84 8.11 -3.81 7.91
N LEU A 85 7.15 -3.85 7.01
CA LEU A 85 6.74 -5.09 6.34
C LEU A 85 7.04 -4.99 4.84
N TYR A 86 7.65 -6.03 4.31
CA TYR A 86 7.71 -6.30 2.87
C TYR A 86 6.75 -7.43 2.53
N VAL A 87 5.91 -7.21 1.54
CA VAL A 87 4.85 -8.16 1.15
C VAL A 87 4.93 -8.44 -0.33
N ASN A 88 5.03 -9.70 -0.71
CA ASN A 88 5.00 -10.11 -2.11
C ASN A 88 4.22 -11.43 -2.31
N THR A 89 4.01 -11.80 -3.57
CA THR A 89 3.41 -13.08 -3.96
C THR A 89 4.47 -14.01 -4.54
N ASN A 90 4.35 -15.30 -4.22
CA ASN A 90 5.21 -16.34 -4.80
C ASN A 90 4.34 -17.44 -5.45
N PRO A 91 4.39 -17.67 -6.78
CA PRO A 91 5.26 -16.96 -7.74
C PRO A 91 4.84 -15.49 -7.95
N LYS A 92 5.77 -14.67 -8.44
CA LYS A 92 5.47 -13.28 -8.81
C LYS A 92 4.38 -13.24 -9.87
N VAL A 93 3.43 -12.33 -9.68
CA VAL A 93 2.37 -12.08 -10.67
C VAL A 93 2.83 -10.96 -11.57
N TYR A 94 2.88 -11.22 -12.87
CA TYR A 94 3.16 -10.20 -13.89
C TYR A 94 1.86 -9.52 -14.28
N ASP A 95 1.87 -8.20 -14.32
CA ASP A 95 0.71 -7.38 -14.67
C ASP A 95 0.58 -7.30 -16.20
N GLU A 96 -0.52 -7.81 -16.75
CA GLU A 96 -0.84 -7.69 -18.18
C GLU A 96 -1.65 -6.42 -18.53
N GLY A 97 -1.62 -5.39 -17.67
CA GLY A 97 -2.33 -4.13 -17.89
C GLY A 97 -3.27 -3.72 -16.77
N ALA A 98 -2.73 -3.63 -15.60
CA ALA A 98 -3.44 -3.48 -14.33
C ALA A 98 -3.87 -2.03 -14.05
N VAL A 99 -4.87 -1.53 -14.77
CA VAL A 99 -5.57 -0.30 -14.38
C VAL A 99 -6.47 -0.61 -13.17
N GLY A 100 -6.38 0.21 -12.11
CA GLY A 100 -7.24 0.05 -10.92
C GLY A 100 -6.70 -0.86 -9.83
N THR A 101 -5.50 -1.45 -9.98
CA THR A 101 -4.87 -2.26 -8.90
C THR A 101 -4.53 -1.43 -7.68
N GLY A 102 -4.14 -0.16 -7.86
CA GLY A 102 -3.95 0.81 -6.79
C GLY A 102 -5.25 1.05 -6.02
N ASP A 103 -6.36 1.29 -6.73
CA ASP A 103 -7.68 1.50 -6.13
C ASP A 103 -8.16 0.26 -5.38
N ALA A 104 -7.93 -0.93 -5.94
CA ALA A 104 -8.25 -2.20 -5.28
C ALA A 104 -7.46 -2.36 -3.97
N MET A 105 -6.18 -1.98 -3.95
CA MET A 105 -5.34 -1.97 -2.75
C MET A 105 -5.87 -0.99 -1.70
N VAL A 106 -6.26 0.23 -2.09
CA VAL A 106 -6.88 1.22 -1.19
C VAL A 106 -8.17 0.69 -0.60
N GLY A 107 -9.03 0.10 -1.43
CA GLY A 107 -10.28 -0.53 -0.96
C GLY A 107 -10.04 -1.65 0.05
N ALA A 108 -9.03 -2.49 -0.18
CA ALA A 108 -8.64 -3.55 0.74
C ALA A 108 -8.10 -3.00 2.07
N ILE A 109 -7.27 -1.95 2.04
CA ILE A 109 -6.79 -1.26 3.24
C ILE A 109 -7.96 -0.68 4.03
N ALA A 110 -8.88 0.03 3.36
CA ALA A 110 -10.05 0.62 4.00
C ALA A 110 -10.94 -0.42 4.69
N ASN A 111 -11.22 -1.53 4.00
CA ASN A 111 -11.98 -2.65 4.56
C ASN A 111 -11.27 -3.30 5.76
N SER A 112 -9.96 -3.48 5.67
CA SER A 112 -9.15 -4.06 6.76
C SER A 112 -9.14 -3.16 7.99
N MET A 113 -8.99 -1.84 7.81
CA MET A 113 -9.05 -0.86 8.91
C MET A 113 -10.43 -0.84 9.57
N GLN A 114 -11.51 -0.94 8.78
CA GLN A 114 -12.88 -1.01 9.31
C GLN A 114 -13.12 -2.30 10.09
N SER A 115 -12.56 -3.41 9.62
CA SER A 115 -12.70 -4.73 10.23
C SER A 115 -11.75 -4.96 11.41
N GLY A 116 -10.83 -4.02 11.69
CA GLY A 116 -9.87 -4.14 12.79
C GLY A 116 -8.83 -5.23 12.59
N LEU A 117 -8.46 -5.54 11.35
CA LEU A 117 -7.39 -6.50 11.05
C LEU A 117 -6.05 -5.99 11.59
N LYS A 118 -5.16 -6.91 11.97
CA LYS A 118 -3.79 -6.59 12.33
C LYS A 118 -3.03 -6.04 11.12
N PHE A 119 -1.95 -5.32 11.37
CA PHE A 119 -1.20 -4.63 10.34
C PHE A 119 -0.62 -5.57 9.28
N ASP A 120 -0.09 -6.73 9.69
CA ASP A 120 0.43 -7.77 8.81
C ASP A 120 -0.67 -8.45 7.98
N GLU A 121 -1.83 -8.74 8.58
CA GLU A 121 -3.00 -9.29 7.88
C GLU A 121 -3.55 -8.30 6.86
N MET A 122 -3.64 -7.01 7.22
CA MET A 122 -4.03 -5.93 6.31
C MET A 122 -3.06 -5.81 5.14
N ALA A 123 -1.75 -5.83 5.41
CA ALA A 123 -0.71 -5.75 4.40
C ALA A 123 -0.81 -6.91 3.40
N ARG A 124 -0.96 -8.13 3.90
CA ARG A 124 -1.16 -9.34 3.11
C ARG A 124 -2.42 -9.27 2.25
N TYR A 125 -3.54 -8.84 2.84
CA TYR A 125 -4.83 -8.75 2.14
C TYR A 125 -4.81 -7.65 1.06
N ALA A 126 -4.18 -6.51 1.32
CA ALA A 126 -4.05 -5.41 0.38
C ALA A 126 -3.26 -5.83 -0.88
N VAL A 127 -2.09 -6.47 -0.69
CA VAL A 127 -1.27 -6.97 -1.80
C VAL A 127 -1.99 -8.09 -2.55
N ALA A 128 -2.60 -9.05 -1.85
CA ALA A 128 -3.35 -10.13 -2.48
C ALA A 128 -4.49 -9.61 -3.35
N THR A 129 -5.23 -8.61 -2.87
CA THR A 129 -6.34 -7.99 -3.61
C THR A 129 -5.84 -7.29 -4.88
N ALA A 130 -4.80 -6.46 -4.78
CA ALA A 130 -4.20 -5.81 -5.93
C ALA A 130 -3.71 -6.83 -6.97
N ARG A 131 -3.04 -7.89 -6.52
CA ARG A 131 -2.53 -8.97 -7.38
C ARG A 131 -3.63 -9.80 -8.04
N ALA A 132 -4.72 -10.07 -7.33
CA ALA A 132 -5.87 -10.76 -7.91
C ALA A 132 -6.52 -9.93 -9.02
N CYS A 133 -6.60 -8.60 -8.86
CA CYS A 133 -7.10 -7.68 -9.88
C CYS A 133 -6.14 -7.56 -11.07
N ALA A 134 -4.83 -7.53 -10.84
CA ALA A 134 -3.80 -7.45 -11.89
C ALA A 134 -3.85 -8.61 -12.92
N ARG A 135 -4.46 -9.74 -12.54
CA ARG A 135 -4.68 -10.90 -13.42
C ARG A 135 -5.90 -10.79 -14.33
N LEU A 136 -6.66 -9.70 -14.21
CA LEU A 136 -7.89 -9.49 -14.96
C LEU A 136 -7.71 -8.44 -16.04
N ALA A 137 -8.54 -8.51 -17.07
CA ALA A 137 -8.50 -7.54 -18.16
C ALA A 137 -9.10 -6.18 -17.74
N GLY A 138 -8.46 -5.11 -18.16
CA GLY A 138 -8.96 -3.76 -17.95
C GLY A 138 -9.13 -3.38 -16.48
N THR A 139 -10.32 -2.94 -16.09
CA THR A 139 -10.65 -2.47 -14.73
C THR A 139 -11.51 -3.44 -13.94
N GLU A 140 -11.53 -4.72 -14.31
CA GLU A 140 -12.30 -5.74 -13.61
C GLU A 140 -11.80 -5.93 -12.18
N MET A 141 -12.73 -6.03 -11.21
CA MET A 141 -12.42 -6.34 -9.83
C MET A 141 -12.46 -7.84 -9.59
N ALA A 142 -11.47 -8.35 -8.87
CA ALA A 142 -11.38 -9.75 -8.54
C ALA A 142 -12.48 -10.16 -7.54
N SER A 143 -13.06 -11.34 -7.77
CA SER A 143 -13.95 -11.95 -6.77
C SER A 143 -13.18 -12.31 -5.49
N LEU A 144 -13.87 -12.35 -4.35
CA LEU A 144 -13.26 -12.76 -3.07
C LEU A 144 -12.55 -14.12 -3.18
N LYS A 145 -13.11 -15.06 -3.93
CA LYS A 145 -12.47 -16.37 -4.16
C LYS A 145 -11.08 -16.20 -4.78
N LYS A 146 -10.97 -15.39 -5.85
CA LYS A 146 -9.67 -15.10 -6.50
C LYS A 146 -8.70 -14.37 -5.57
N VAL A 147 -9.19 -13.45 -4.73
CA VAL A 147 -8.37 -12.76 -3.73
C VAL A 147 -7.79 -13.76 -2.73
N TYR A 148 -8.62 -14.68 -2.20
CA TYR A 148 -8.15 -15.70 -1.24
C TYR A 148 -7.17 -16.69 -1.86
N GLU A 149 -7.35 -17.09 -3.13
CA GLU A 149 -6.36 -17.90 -3.85
C GLU A 149 -4.98 -17.25 -3.92
N VAL A 150 -4.93 -15.92 -4.14
CA VAL A 150 -3.68 -15.15 -4.13
C VAL A 150 -3.18 -14.95 -2.70
N TYR A 151 -4.07 -14.71 -1.74
CA TYR A 151 -3.72 -14.52 -0.33
C TYR A 151 -2.93 -15.70 0.23
N GLU A 152 -3.28 -16.95 -0.12
CA GLU A 152 -2.55 -18.15 0.30
C GLU A 152 -1.09 -18.17 -0.18
N THR A 153 -0.79 -17.52 -1.31
CA THR A 153 0.57 -17.44 -1.88
C THR A 153 1.28 -16.12 -1.54
N THR A 154 0.61 -15.21 -0.84
CA THR A 154 1.18 -13.92 -0.43
C THR A 154 1.97 -14.11 0.86
N GLN A 155 3.20 -13.62 0.89
CA GLN A 155 4.12 -13.74 2.01
C GLN A 155 4.42 -12.36 2.60
N VAL A 156 4.58 -12.30 3.91
CA VAL A 156 4.90 -11.09 4.67
C VAL A 156 6.25 -11.31 5.37
N TYR A 157 7.15 -10.36 5.22
CA TYR A 157 8.48 -10.38 5.83
C TYR A 157 8.64 -9.11 6.66
N ALA A 158 9.14 -9.25 7.87
CA ALA A 158 9.61 -8.12 8.69
C ALA A 158 10.98 -7.63 8.17
N LEU A 159 11.18 -6.30 8.14
CA LEU A 159 12.40 -5.60 7.73
C LEU A 159 12.93 -4.71 8.84
#